data_d27ca75366ac10dbad2ba15a8d2fab5b
#
_entry.id   d27ca75366ac10dbad2ba15a8d2fab5b
#
_cell.length_a   1.000
_cell.length_b   1.000
_cell.length_c   1.000
_cell.angle_alpha   90.00
_cell.angle_beta   90.00
_cell.angle_gamma   90.00
#
_symmetry.space_group_name_H-M   'P 1'
#
loop_
_entity.id
_entity.type
_entity.pdbx_description
1 polymer ?
#
loop_
_entity_poly.entity_id
_entity_poly.type
_entity_poly.pdbx_seq_one_letter_code
_entity_poly.pdbx_strand_id
1 'polypeptide(L)'
;MASAAREVVEKLLTLIKVSAQVQPTSPPEGVGPDVVALNLIGPDLGVLIGRRGQTLAALQYIANLILAHRMQARQRLFLDVEGYRQRHYAALRTLALRMAEQVKATGQSVVLEPMPANERRIVHLTLAEIPDIATQSLGEGESRKVVILPKKR
;
A
#
# COMPACT_ATOMS: atom_id res chain seq x y z
N MET A 1 -13.09 19.04 6.57
CA MET A 1 -11.93 18.37 5.94
C MET A 1 -12.24 16.95 5.51
N ALA A 2 -12.61 16.08 6.43
CA ALA A 2 -13.06 14.74 6.07
C ALA A 2 -14.26 14.75 5.13
N SER A 3 -15.16 15.74 5.25
CA SER A 3 -16.31 15.87 4.37
C SER A 3 -15.95 16.19 2.93
N ALA A 4 -14.92 17.01 2.72
CA ALA A 4 -14.44 17.32 1.37
C ALA A 4 -13.83 16.10 0.69
N ALA A 5 -13.03 15.34 1.42
CA ALA A 5 -12.45 14.09 0.91
C ALA A 5 -13.55 13.08 0.57
N ARG A 6 -14.53 12.94 1.43
CA ARG A 6 -15.68 12.06 1.21
C ARG A 6 -16.46 12.46 -0.06
N GLU A 7 -16.74 13.74 -0.21
CA GLU A 7 -17.46 14.25 -1.39
C GLU A 7 -16.70 13.94 -2.68
N VAL A 8 -15.38 14.14 -2.69
CA VAL A 8 -14.55 13.85 -3.86
C VAL A 8 -14.65 12.38 -4.22
N VAL A 9 -14.48 11.50 -3.24
CA VAL A 9 -14.54 10.05 -3.45
C VAL A 9 -15.93 9.62 -3.92
N GLU A 10 -17.00 10.10 -3.27
CA GLU A 10 -18.37 9.78 -3.65
C GLU A 10 -18.67 10.23 -5.09
N LYS A 11 -18.18 11.40 -5.48
CA LYS A 11 -18.36 11.91 -6.84
C LYS A 11 -17.64 11.03 -7.85
N LEU A 12 -16.41 10.62 -7.56
CA LEU A 12 -15.65 9.72 -8.44
C LEU A 12 -16.36 8.37 -8.60
N LEU A 13 -16.87 7.81 -7.50
CA LEU A 13 -17.61 6.54 -7.55
C LEU A 13 -18.87 6.67 -8.42
N THR A 14 -19.58 7.77 -8.30
CA THR A 14 -20.77 8.04 -9.13
C THR A 14 -20.40 8.11 -10.61
N LEU A 15 -19.32 8.82 -10.93
CA LEU A 15 -18.86 8.99 -12.31
C LEU A 15 -18.42 7.68 -12.95
N ILE A 16 -17.78 6.80 -12.21
CA ILE A 16 -17.36 5.49 -12.70
C ILE A 16 -18.43 4.41 -12.55
N LYS A 17 -19.60 4.79 -12.03
CA LYS A 17 -20.78 3.92 -11.88
C LYS A 17 -20.54 2.71 -10.97
N VAL A 18 -19.85 2.93 -9.88
CA VAL A 18 -19.63 1.91 -8.85
C VAL A 18 -20.39 2.28 -7.60
N SER A 19 -21.17 1.33 -7.07
CA SER A 19 -21.90 1.52 -5.83
C SER A 19 -21.05 1.08 -4.65
N ALA A 20 -20.70 2.02 -3.78
CA ALA A 20 -19.94 1.73 -2.57
C ALA A 20 -20.30 2.75 -1.50
N GLN A 21 -20.22 2.33 -0.24
CA GLN A 21 -20.31 3.22 0.90
C GLN A 21 -18.94 3.70 1.30
N VAL A 22 -18.80 4.98 1.59
CA VAL A 22 -17.57 5.58 2.05
C VAL A 22 -17.63 5.72 3.56
N GLN A 23 -16.71 5.05 4.25
CA GLN A 23 -16.66 5.08 5.72
C GLN A 23 -15.31 5.59 6.19
N PRO A 24 -15.27 6.36 7.29
CA PRO A 24 -13.98 6.73 7.88
C PRO A 24 -13.28 5.49 8.44
N THR A 25 -11.96 5.49 8.36
CA THR A 25 -11.12 4.44 8.93
C THR A 25 -9.86 5.05 9.50
N SER A 26 -9.06 4.25 10.16
CA SER A 26 -7.77 4.69 10.69
C SER A 26 -6.69 4.55 9.62
N PRO A 27 -5.80 5.54 9.48
CA PRO A 27 -4.67 5.39 8.56
C PRO A 27 -3.71 4.30 9.06
N PRO A 28 -2.92 3.72 8.15
CA PRO A 28 -1.91 2.74 8.55
C PRO A 28 -0.85 3.34 9.47
N GLU A 29 -0.16 2.48 10.21
CA GLU A 29 0.97 2.89 11.04
C GLU A 29 2.04 3.60 10.19
N GLY A 30 2.65 4.64 10.74
CA GLY A 30 3.69 5.40 10.06
C GLY A 30 3.18 6.49 9.14
N VAL A 31 1.87 6.64 9.02
CA VAL A 31 1.25 7.72 8.27
C VAL A 31 0.99 8.87 9.22
N GLY A 32 1.36 10.08 8.83
CA GLY A 32 1.24 11.26 9.68
C GLY A 32 -0.19 11.64 10.03
N PRO A 33 -0.37 12.58 10.99
CA PRO A 33 -1.70 12.93 11.50
C PRO A 33 -2.58 13.70 10.49
N ASP A 34 -1.98 14.23 9.43
CA ASP A 34 -2.70 15.07 8.46
C ASP A 34 -3.30 14.24 7.31
N VAL A 35 -3.60 12.97 7.58
CA VAL A 35 -4.16 12.07 6.58
C VAL A 35 -5.60 11.75 6.94
N VAL A 36 -6.50 11.95 5.96
CA VAL A 36 -7.87 11.48 6.04
C VAL A 36 -7.90 10.07 5.46
N ALA A 37 -8.33 9.10 6.26
CA ALA A 37 -8.42 7.72 5.81
C ALA A 37 -9.90 7.33 5.60
N LEU A 38 -10.20 6.81 4.43
CA LEU A 38 -11.54 6.38 4.05
C LEU A 38 -11.47 4.95 3.54
N ASN A 39 -12.49 4.16 3.89
CA ASN A 39 -12.63 2.78 3.47
C ASN A 39 -13.91 2.63 2.65
N LEU A 40 -13.81 1.99 1.51
CA LEU A 40 -14.95 1.74 0.63
C LEU A 40 -15.50 0.35 0.92
N ILE A 41 -16.81 0.29 1.12
CA ILE A 41 -17.52 -0.95 1.43
C ILE A 41 -18.68 -1.13 0.46
N GLY A 42 -18.86 -2.32 -0.05
CA GLY A 42 -19.97 -2.63 -0.95
C GLY A 42 -19.80 -3.97 -1.64
N PRO A 43 -20.81 -4.38 -2.41
CA PRO A 43 -20.71 -5.61 -3.19
C PRO A 43 -19.79 -5.42 -4.38
N ASP A 44 -19.02 -6.46 -4.72
CA ASP A 44 -18.24 -6.53 -5.95
C ASP A 44 -17.24 -5.38 -6.16
N LEU A 45 -16.49 -5.01 -5.12
CA LEU A 45 -15.50 -3.93 -5.23
C LEU A 45 -14.13 -4.37 -5.76
N GLY A 46 -14.00 -5.62 -6.21
CA GLY A 46 -12.75 -6.10 -6.79
C GLY A 46 -12.25 -5.26 -7.96
N VAL A 47 -13.16 -4.67 -8.74
CA VAL A 47 -12.83 -3.78 -9.85
C VAL A 47 -12.11 -2.51 -9.36
N LEU A 48 -12.41 -2.04 -8.15
CA LEU A 48 -11.76 -0.87 -7.57
C LEU A 48 -10.37 -1.17 -7.05
N ILE A 49 -10.10 -2.41 -6.71
CA ILE A 49 -8.78 -2.84 -6.26
C ILE A 49 -7.86 -3.00 -7.46
N GLY A 50 -8.32 -3.73 -8.47
CA GLY A 50 -7.54 -4.05 -9.65
C GLY A 50 -6.42 -5.03 -9.35
N ARG A 51 -5.55 -5.26 -10.32
CA ARG A 51 -4.42 -6.16 -10.17
C ARG A 51 -3.41 -5.54 -9.19
N ARG A 52 -3.14 -6.24 -8.08
CA ARG A 52 -2.20 -5.81 -7.03
C ARG A 52 -2.51 -4.43 -6.46
N GLY A 53 -3.76 -4.02 -6.47
CA GLY A 53 -4.16 -2.72 -5.95
C GLY A 53 -3.85 -1.55 -6.87
N GLN A 54 -3.53 -1.77 -8.14
CA GLN A 54 -3.17 -0.71 -9.09
C GLN A 54 -4.32 0.27 -9.33
N THR A 55 -5.55 -0.25 -9.48
CA THR A 55 -6.72 0.60 -9.68
C THR A 55 -6.98 1.44 -8.44
N LEU A 56 -6.87 0.85 -7.26
CA LEU A 56 -7.02 1.56 -6.00
C LEU A 56 -5.97 2.67 -5.84
N ALA A 57 -4.72 2.39 -6.19
CA ALA A 57 -3.65 3.39 -6.15
C ALA A 57 -3.93 4.55 -7.11
N ALA A 58 -4.41 4.25 -8.33
CA ALA A 58 -4.77 5.27 -9.30
C ALA A 58 -5.95 6.12 -8.83
N LEU A 59 -6.97 5.49 -8.25
CA LEU A 59 -8.13 6.18 -7.70
C LEU A 59 -7.71 7.13 -6.57
N GLN A 60 -6.87 6.65 -5.66
CA GLN A 60 -6.33 7.48 -4.59
C GLN A 60 -5.52 8.66 -5.13
N TYR A 61 -4.70 8.44 -6.12
CA TYR A 61 -3.89 9.49 -6.74
C TYR A 61 -4.77 10.60 -7.34
N ILE A 62 -5.79 10.20 -8.11
CA ILE A 62 -6.72 11.16 -8.71
C ILE A 62 -7.49 11.92 -7.63
N ALA A 63 -7.99 11.21 -6.62
CA ALA A 63 -8.71 11.83 -5.52
C ALA A 63 -7.84 12.85 -4.77
N ASN A 64 -6.57 12.52 -4.56
CA ASN A 64 -5.62 13.44 -3.92
C ASN A 64 -5.36 14.69 -4.76
N LEU A 65 -5.26 14.55 -6.08
CA LEU A 65 -5.09 15.70 -6.97
C LEU A 65 -6.30 16.63 -6.91
N ILE A 66 -7.51 16.08 -6.95
CA ILE A 66 -8.74 16.87 -6.91
C ILE A 66 -8.86 17.55 -5.55
N LEU A 67 -8.59 16.82 -4.46
CA LEU A 67 -8.68 17.35 -3.11
C LEU A 67 -7.69 18.48 -2.89
N ALA A 68 -6.44 18.32 -3.32
CA ALA A 68 -5.40 19.34 -3.20
C ALA A 68 -5.77 20.61 -3.97
N HIS A 69 -6.30 20.47 -5.18
CA HIS A 69 -6.74 21.59 -5.98
C HIS A 69 -7.92 22.32 -5.34
N ARG A 70 -8.91 21.56 -4.83
CA ARG A 70 -10.12 22.11 -4.23
C ARG A 70 -9.84 22.84 -2.91
N MET A 71 -8.95 22.27 -2.07
CA MET A 71 -8.67 22.80 -0.74
C MET A 71 -7.51 23.79 -0.70
N GLN A 72 -6.70 23.86 -1.75
CA GLN A 72 -5.48 24.68 -1.82
C GLN A 72 -4.55 24.47 -0.62
N ALA A 73 -4.58 23.26 -0.07
CA ALA A 73 -3.77 22.87 1.08
C ALA A 73 -3.28 21.44 0.88
N ARG A 74 -2.16 21.12 1.52
CA ARG A 74 -1.62 19.76 1.49
C ARG A 74 -2.45 18.85 2.38
N GLN A 75 -3.53 18.31 1.84
CA GLN A 75 -4.26 17.23 2.48
C GLN A 75 -3.96 15.92 1.77
N ARG A 76 -3.73 14.90 2.56
CA ARG A 76 -3.54 13.55 2.05
C ARG A 76 -4.77 12.71 2.37
N LEU A 77 -5.21 12.02 1.36
CA LEU A 77 -6.26 11.02 1.48
C LEU A 77 -5.63 9.64 1.35
N PHE A 78 -5.90 8.79 2.32
CA PHE A 78 -5.61 7.36 2.23
C PHE A 78 -6.93 6.64 1.94
N LEU A 79 -6.99 5.92 0.84
CA LEU A 79 -8.18 5.23 0.40
C LEU A 79 -7.94 3.73 0.41
N ASP A 80 -8.84 2.99 1.05
CA ASP A 80 -8.79 1.54 1.06
C ASP A 80 -10.14 0.97 0.62
N VAL A 81 -10.16 -0.30 0.24
CA VAL A 81 -11.36 -1.04 -0.16
C VAL A 81 -11.44 -2.27 0.73
N GLU A 82 -12.42 -2.29 1.64
CA GLU A 82 -12.68 -3.40 2.56
C GLU A 82 -11.45 -3.91 3.30
N GLY A 83 -10.54 -2.98 3.66
CA GLY A 83 -9.31 -3.31 4.36
C GLY A 83 -8.28 -4.06 3.52
N TYR A 84 -8.39 -4.00 2.20
CA TYR A 84 -7.49 -4.70 1.28
C TYR A 84 -6.02 -4.38 1.55
N ARG A 85 -5.66 -3.10 1.68
CA ARG A 85 -4.27 -2.68 1.88
C ARG A 85 -3.71 -3.21 3.20
N GLN A 86 -4.49 -3.14 4.28
CA GLN A 86 -4.04 -3.64 5.57
C GLN A 86 -3.77 -5.14 5.52
N ARG A 87 -4.68 -5.90 4.92
CA ARG A 87 -4.48 -7.35 4.75
C ARG A 87 -3.30 -7.66 3.85
N HIS A 88 -3.14 -6.92 2.77
CA HIS A 88 -2.06 -7.10 1.82
C HIS A 88 -0.70 -6.80 2.48
N TYR A 89 -0.61 -5.72 3.24
CA TYR A 89 0.62 -5.36 3.94
C TYR A 89 0.96 -6.36 5.03
N ALA A 90 -0.05 -6.86 5.76
CA ALA A 90 0.15 -7.89 6.78
C ALA A 90 0.67 -9.19 6.15
N ALA A 91 0.09 -9.60 5.02
CA ALA A 91 0.54 -10.78 4.28
C ALA A 91 1.97 -10.59 3.77
N LEU A 92 2.32 -9.40 3.32
CA LEU A 92 3.66 -9.08 2.84
C LEU A 92 4.69 -9.15 3.97
N ARG A 93 4.36 -8.66 5.16
CA ARG A 93 5.24 -8.78 6.34
C ARG A 93 5.47 -10.24 6.70
N THR A 94 4.40 -11.04 6.69
CA THR A 94 4.49 -12.48 6.98
C THR A 94 5.37 -13.18 5.95
N LEU A 95 5.20 -12.86 4.68
CA LEU A 95 6.02 -13.41 3.60
C LEU A 95 7.50 -13.04 3.78
N ALA A 96 7.77 -11.77 4.09
CA ALA A 96 9.14 -11.28 4.30
C ALA A 96 9.82 -12.04 5.44
N LEU A 97 9.14 -12.20 6.57
CA LEU A 97 9.68 -12.93 7.72
C LEU A 97 9.95 -14.39 7.40
N ARG A 98 9.03 -15.03 6.67
CA ARG A 98 9.21 -16.43 6.24
C ARG A 98 10.40 -16.59 5.32
N MET A 99 10.55 -15.69 4.36
CA MET A 99 11.68 -15.73 3.43
C MET A 99 13.01 -15.44 4.13
N ALA A 100 13.00 -14.54 5.12
CA ALA A 100 14.18 -14.28 5.94
C ALA A 100 14.64 -15.53 6.70
N GLU A 101 13.70 -16.29 7.27
CA GLU A 101 14.02 -17.55 7.93
C GLU A 101 14.62 -18.57 6.95
N GLN A 102 14.08 -18.63 5.74
CA GLN A 102 14.63 -19.48 4.68
C GLN A 102 16.07 -19.08 4.33
N VAL A 103 16.33 -17.80 4.21
CA VAL A 103 17.69 -17.28 3.91
C VAL A 103 18.65 -17.65 5.04
N LYS A 104 18.24 -17.53 6.30
CA LYS A 104 19.04 -17.95 7.44
C LYS A 104 19.36 -19.44 7.40
N ALA A 105 18.36 -20.25 7.07
CA ALA A 105 18.50 -21.71 7.07
C ALA A 105 19.39 -22.21 5.93
N THR A 106 19.27 -21.61 4.74
CA THR A 106 19.97 -22.10 3.54
C THR A 106 21.25 -21.34 3.22
N GLY A 107 21.41 -20.12 3.73
CA GLY A 107 22.50 -19.24 3.34
C GLY A 107 22.41 -18.69 1.92
N GLN A 108 21.29 -18.93 1.25
CA GLN A 108 21.08 -18.49 -0.13
C GLN A 108 20.09 -17.33 -0.18
N SER A 109 20.35 -16.37 -1.06
CA SER A 109 19.47 -15.22 -1.27
C SER A 109 18.14 -15.64 -1.87
N VAL A 110 17.08 -14.89 -1.53
CA VAL A 110 15.75 -15.07 -2.09
C VAL A 110 15.33 -13.76 -2.76
N VAL A 111 14.80 -13.88 -3.97
CA VAL A 111 14.29 -12.74 -4.74
C VAL A 111 12.77 -12.75 -4.65
N LEU A 112 12.19 -11.66 -4.19
CA LEU A 112 10.74 -11.50 -4.14
C LEU A 112 10.21 -11.03 -5.49
N GLU A 113 8.91 -11.17 -5.71
CA GLU A 113 8.27 -10.66 -6.91
C GLU A 113 8.38 -9.14 -6.99
N PRO A 114 8.39 -8.55 -8.20
CA PRO A 114 8.36 -7.10 -8.34
C PRO A 114 7.18 -6.48 -7.58
N MET A 115 7.43 -5.34 -6.96
CA MET A 115 6.42 -4.65 -6.18
C MET A 115 6.65 -3.13 -6.17
N PRO A 116 5.61 -2.33 -5.91
CA PRO A 116 5.75 -0.88 -5.82
C PRO A 116 6.65 -0.44 -4.67
N ALA A 117 7.10 0.81 -4.73
CA ALA A 117 8.04 1.37 -3.76
C ALA A 117 7.53 1.30 -2.31
N ASN A 118 6.25 1.57 -2.08
CA ASN A 118 5.67 1.51 -0.74
C ASN A 118 5.70 0.08 -0.17
N GLU A 119 5.49 -0.92 -1.00
CA GLU A 119 5.56 -2.33 -0.57
C GLU A 119 7.00 -2.77 -0.33
N ARG A 120 7.93 -2.38 -1.21
CA ARG A 120 9.36 -2.66 -1.00
C ARG A 120 9.85 -2.05 0.31
N ARG A 121 9.36 -0.86 0.65
CA ARG A 121 9.66 -0.22 1.92
C ARG A 121 9.19 -1.04 3.10
N ILE A 122 7.99 -1.63 3.02
CA ILE A 122 7.45 -2.50 4.07
C ILE A 122 8.39 -3.68 4.32
N VAL A 123 8.88 -4.32 3.24
CA VAL A 123 9.82 -5.43 3.36
C VAL A 123 11.11 -4.97 4.05
N HIS A 124 11.69 -3.86 3.61
CA HIS A 124 12.92 -3.33 4.21
C HIS A 124 12.75 -3.02 5.70
N LEU A 125 11.65 -2.36 6.07
CA LEU A 125 11.37 -2.03 7.47
C LEU A 125 11.10 -3.26 8.33
N THR A 126 10.38 -4.23 7.79
CA THR A 126 10.08 -5.48 8.50
C THR A 126 11.34 -6.25 8.83
N LEU A 127 12.32 -6.26 7.93
CA LEU A 127 13.55 -7.04 8.07
C LEU A 127 14.73 -6.24 8.62
N ALA A 128 14.58 -4.92 8.85
CA ALA A 128 15.68 -4.04 9.24
C ALA A 128 16.35 -4.46 10.53
N GLU A 129 15.60 -5.02 11.48
CA GLU A 129 16.09 -5.42 12.79
C GLU A 129 16.38 -6.92 12.90
N ILE A 130 16.20 -7.67 11.82
CA ILE A 130 16.46 -9.11 11.83
C ILE A 130 17.97 -9.35 11.73
N PRO A 131 18.59 -10.03 12.73
CA PRO A 131 20.03 -10.29 12.67
C PRO A 131 20.41 -11.18 11.48
N ASP A 132 21.58 -10.94 10.92
CA ASP A 132 22.18 -11.73 9.85
C ASP A 132 21.44 -11.66 8.51
N ILE A 133 20.47 -10.74 8.38
CA ILE A 133 19.70 -10.55 7.14
C ILE A 133 19.92 -9.13 6.62
N ALA A 134 20.16 -9.01 5.32
CA ALA A 134 20.20 -7.75 4.59
C ALA A 134 19.15 -7.76 3.49
N THR A 135 18.70 -6.58 3.09
CA THR A 135 17.74 -6.42 1.99
C THR A 135 18.26 -5.41 1.01
N GLN A 136 17.97 -5.62 -0.27
CA GLN A 136 18.39 -4.73 -1.34
C GLN A 136 17.32 -4.68 -2.42
N SER A 137 17.03 -3.47 -2.91
CA SER A 137 16.14 -3.31 -4.07
C SER A 137 16.96 -3.36 -5.35
N LEU A 138 16.49 -4.13 -6.33
CA LEU A 138 17.13 -4.28 -7.64
C LEU A 138 16.12 -4.04 -8.74
N GLY A 139 16.61 -3.58 -9.89
CA GLY A 139 15.80 -3.35 -11.07
C GLY A 139 15.27 -1.92 -11.16
N GLU A 140 14.45 -1.66 -12.17
CA GLU A 140 13.90 -0.34 -12.45
C GLU A 140 12.41 -0.43 -12.76
N GLY A 141 11.69 0.63 -12.42
CA GLY A 141 10.26 0.78 -12.75
C GLY A 141 9.41 -0.34 -12.19
N GLU A 142 8.56 -0.89 -13.02
CA GLU A 142 7.62 -1.95 -12.63
C GLU A 142 8.29 -3.30 -12.36
N SER A 143 9.52 -3.49 -12.79
CA SER A 143 10.27 -4.72 -12.54
C SER A 143 11.12 -4.67 -11.27
N ARG A 144 11.10 -3.53 -10.56
CA ARG A 144 11.92 -3.37 -9.36
C ARG A 144 11.43 -4.26 -8.22
N LYS A 145 12.35 -4.96 -7.60
CA LYS A 145 12.05 -6.00 -6.61
C LYS A 145 13.04 -5.96 -5.45
N VAL A 146 12.72 -6.68 -4.39
CA VAL A 146 13.58 -6.81 -3.20
C VAL A 146 14.27 -8.17 -3.21
N VAL A 147 15.54 -8.16 -2.89
CA VAL A 147 16.32 -9.38 -2.63
C VAL A 147 16.61 -9.43 -1.14
N ILE A 148 16.36 -10.58 -0.54
CA ILE A 148 16.72 -10.87 0.85
C ILE A 148 17.96 -11.74 0.82
N LEU A 149 19.01 -11.27 1.48
CA LEU A 149 20.29 -11.94 1.43
C LEU A 149 20.91 -12.08 2.82
N PRO A 150 21.79 -13.09 3.01
CA PRO A 150 22.49 -13.19 4.27
C PRO A 150 23.46 -12.01 4.41
N LYS A 151 23.53 -11.46 5.61
CA LYS A 151 24.45 -10.38 5.91
C LYS A 151 25.83 -10.97 6.13
N LYS A 152 26.80 -10.49 5.36
CA LYS A 152 28.19 -10.90 5.56
C LYS A 152 28.74 -10.29 6.84
N ARG A 153 29.34 -11.13 7.65
CA ARG A 153 30.06 -10.70 8.85
C ARG A 153 31.45 -10.16 8.48
#